data_7a84762464e672b2ed8d8524c497bced
#
_entry.id   7a84762464e672b2ed8d8524c497bced
#
_cell.length_a   1.000
_cell.length_b   1.000
_cell.length_c   1.000
_cell.angle_alpha   90.00
_cell.angle_beta   90.00
_cell.angle_gamma   90.00
#
_symmetry.space_group_name_H-M   'P 1'
#
loop_
_entity.id
_entity.type
_entity.pdbx_description
1 polymer ?
#
loop_
_entity_poly.entity_id
_entity_poly.type
_entity_poly.pdbx_seq_one_letter_code
_entity_poly.pdbx_strand_id
1 'polypeptide(L)'
;MSGMRKDNDMRILISNDDGIFAPGLMALVCAFSAAGHTVYVAAPDSQRSAASHSMTLFHPLTARERAVEGAEKAWAIDGTPVDCVKLAVKALCPEVEFVISGVNHGYNAGSDVLYSGTVGAAMEGALNGRPAMAVSLGHEREDIYDKAAALAVRVFDGLRAHPLPPFSVLNLNYPERDEALGLKATSLRTLRYLDDYEPEIGEDGETRYTLVGGLDKSMADGEDDYTWLKRGYATMTVLTYDLTHDAATKALEGRI
;
A
#
# COMPACT_ATOMS: atom_id res chain seq x y z
N MET A 1 -4.68 -6.16 -35.16
CA MET A 1 -5.24 -7.50 -34.84
C MET A 1 -5.63 -7.46 -33.37
N SER A 2 -6.92 -7.35 -33.05
CA SER A 2 -7.42 -7.43 -31.68
C SER A 2 -7.28 -8.87 -31.24
N GLY A 3 -6.25 -9.16 -30.45
CA GLY A 3 -6.10 -10.47 -29.81
C GLY A 3 -7.29 -10.72 -28.89
N MET A 4 -7.95 -11.85 -29.02
CA MET A 4 -8.99 -12.28 -28.07
C MET A 4 -8.39 -12.27 -26.68
N ARG A 5 -8.94 -11.46 -25.75
CA ARG A 5 -8.62 -11.50 -24.33
C ARG A 5 -8.80 -12.94 -23.83
N LYS A 6 -7.84 -13.44 -23.07
CA LYS A 6 -8.03 -14.68 -22.31
C LYS A 6 -9.09 -14.40 -21.25
N ASP A 7 -9.98 -15.33 -20.98
CA ASP A 7 -11.10 -15.19 -20.01
C ASP A 7 -10.68 -14.76 -18.60
N ASN A 8 -9.39 -14.75 -18.31
CA ASN A 8 -8.81 -14.45 -17.00
C ASN A 8 -7.92 -13.18 -16.97
N ASP A 9 -7.74 -12.49 -18.10
CA ASP A 9 -6.91 -11.27 -18.19
C ASP A 9 -7.64 -10.07 -17.64
N MET A 10 -7.03 -9.40 -16.63
CA MET A 10 -7.47 -8.10 -16.10
C MET A 10 -6.38 -7.04 -16.31
N ARG A 11 -6.80 -5.80 -16.48
CA ARG A 11 -5.91 -4.64 -16.54
C ARG A 11 -5.68 -4.13 -15.13
N ILE A 12 -4.45 -4.27 -14.65
CA ILE A 12 -4.06 -3.99 -13.27
C ILE A 12 -3.11 -2.80 -13.27
N LEU A 13 -3.38 -1.80 -12.45
CA LEU A 13 -2.45 -0.73 -12.13
C LEU A 13 -1.63 -1.12 -10.91
N ILE A 14 -0.31 -1.08 -11.03
CA ILE A 14 0.62 -1.24 -9.92
C ILE A 14 1.28 0.11 -9.59
N SER A 15 1.29 0.47 -8.31
CA SER A 15 1.93 1.65 -7.75
C SER A 15 2.69 1.30 -6.48
N ASN A 16 3.41 2.25 -5.88
CA ASN A 16 4.06 2.15 -4.58
C ASN A 16 4.46 3.54 -4.05
N ASP A 17 5.15 3.60 -2.91
CA ASP A 17 5.80 4.80 -2.38
C ASP A 17 7.34 4.70 -2.34
N ASP A 18 7.92 3.53 -2.69
CA ASP A 18 9.37 3.33 -2.76
C ASP A 18 10.00 3.79 -4.10
N GLY A 19 9.16 4.05 -5.11
CA GLY A 19 9.58 4.50 -6.44
C GLY A 19 9.47 3.43 -7.53
N ILE A 20 9.43 3.90 -8.79
CA ILE A 20 9.09 3.05 -9.96
C ILE A 20 10.03 1.87 -10.20
N PHE A 21 11.29 1.95 -9.75
CA PHE A 21 12.28 0.87 -9.90
C PHE A 21 12.54 0.09 -8.61
N ALA A 22 11.71 0.27 -7.58
CA ALA A 22 11.85 -0.45 -6.32
C ALA A 22 11.67 -1.96 -6.52
N PRO A 23 12.48 -2.80 -5.86
CA PRO A 23 12.42 -4.26 -6.00
C PRO A 23 11.04 -4.84 -5.71
N GLY A 24 10.35 -4.32 -4.70
CA GLY A 24 9.01 -4.76 -4.32
C GLY A 24 7.96 -4.51 -5.41
N LEU A 25 8.02 -3.35 -6.10
CA LEU A 25 7.16 -3.06 -7.25
C LEU A 25 7.45 -4.02 -8.40
N MET A 26 8.73 -4.23 -8.71
CA MET A 26 9.14 -5.14 -9.78
C MET A 26 8.68 -6.58 -9.53
N ALA A 27 8.72 -7.04 -8.28
CA ALA A 27 8.20 -8.36 -7.91
C ALA A 27 6.70 -8.51 -8.21
N LEU A 28 5.88 -7.49 -7.91
CA LEU A 28 4.46 -7.48 -8.26
C LEU A 28 4.25 -7.49 -9.77
N VAL A 29 4.97 -6.64 -10.51
CA VAL A 29 4.87 -6.58 -11.98
C VAL A 29 5.17 -7.94 -12.59
N CYS A 30 6.28 -8.58 -12.19
CA CYS A 30 6.64 -9.92 -12.64
C CYS A 30 5.56 -10.96 -12.32
N ALA A 31 5.06 -10.99 -11.08
CA ALA A 31 4.10 -11.99 -10.62
C ALA A 31 2.76 -11.86 -11.36
N PHE A 32 2.21 -10.66 -11.49
CA PHE A 32 0.93 -10.42 -12.15
C PHE A 32 1.01 -10.58 -13.67
N SER A 33 2.10 -10.15 -14.31
CA SER A 33 2.35 -10.40 -15.73
C SER A 33 2.49 -11.89 -16.03
N ALA A 34 3.23 -12.64 -15.19
CA ALA A 34 3.35 -14.10 -15.32
C ALA A 34 2.02 -14.83 -15.09
N ALA A 35 1.13 -14.28 -14.27
CA ALA A 35 -0.24 -14.78 -14.09
C ALA A 35 -1.16 -14.49 -15.29
N GLY A 36 -0.69 -13.73 -16.28
CA GLY A 36 -1.38 -13.47 -17.55
C GLY A 36 -2.27 -12.22 -17.53
N HIS A 37 -2.02 -11.30 -16.60
CA HIS A 37 -2.70 -10.00 -16.54
C HIS A 37 -1.95 -8.94 -17.34
N THR A 38 -2.69 -7.94 -17.82
CA THR A 38 -2.12 -6.74 -18.45
C THR A 38 -1.76 -5.74 -17.35
N VAL A 39 -0.47 -5.48 -17.16
CA VAL A 39 0.05 -4.65 -16.07
C VAL A 39 0.39 -3.25 -16.57
N TYR A 40 -0.13 -2.24 -15.90
CA TYR A 40 0.28 -0.84 -16.00
C TYR A 40 1.00 -0.43 -14.72
N VAL A 41 1.98 0.47 -14.83
CA VAL A 41 2.72 0.99 -13.69
C VAL A 41 2.62 2.52 -13.66
N ALA A 42 2.24 3.08 -12.52
CA ALA A 42 2.36 4.50 -12.25
C ALA A 42 2.84 4.70 -10.81
N ALA A 43 4.08 5.16 -10.66
CA ALA A 43 4.73 5.25 -9.36
C ALA A 43 5.58 6.53 -9.26
N PRO A 44 5.89 6.99 -8.05
CA PRO A 44 6.79 8.12 -7.85
C PRO A 44 8.15 7.90 -8.51
N ASP A 45 8.76 8.97 -8.99
CA ASP A 45 10.13 8.95 -9.56
C ASP A 45 11.22 8.72 -8.50
N SER A 46 10.89 8.92 -7.23
CA SER A 46 11.76 8.72 -6.07
C SER A 46 10.94 8.30 -4.86
N GLN A 47 11.59 7.75 -3.83
CA GLN A 47 10.94 7.32 -2.59
C GLN A 47 10.19 8.46 -1.90
N ARG A 48 8.96 8.16 -1.43
CA ARG A 48 8.02 9.08 -0.76
C ARG A 48 7.47 8.46 0.53
N SER A 49 8.36 7.98 1.38
CA SER A 49 7.99 7.36 2.67
C SER A 49 7.18 8.32 3.55
N ALA A 50 6.25 7.75 4.34
CA ALA A 50 5.37 8.49 5.24
C ALA A 50 4.53 9.59 4.55
N ALA A 51 4.23 9.43 3.25
CA ALA A 51 3.43 10.39 2.49
C ALA A 51 1.94 10.38 2.89
N SER A 52 1.47 9.36 3.63
CA SER A 52 0.05 9.22 3.97
C SER A 52 -0.85 9.24 2.72
N HIS A 53 -2.04 9.80 2.82
CA HIS A 53 -2.95 10.05 1.70
C HIS A 53 -2.81 11.49 1.17
N SER A 54 -1.57 12.02 1.10
CA SER A 54 -1.34 13.38 0.62
C SER A 54 -1.42 13.47 -0.91
N MET A 55 -1.87 14.63 -1.41
CA MET A 55 -2.07 14.90 -2.83
C MET A 55 -1.52 16.27 -3.22
N THR A 56 -0.95 16.38 -4.42
CA THR A 56 -0.46 17.62 -5.01
C THR A 56 -1.61 18.41 -5.64
N LEU A 57 -1.90 19.61 -5.12
CA LEU A 57 -3.02 20.44 -5.60
C LEU A 57 -2.57 21.67 -6.41
N PHE A 58 -1.40 22.22 -6.13
CA PHE A 58 -1.01 23.55 -6.60
C PHE A 58 0.10 23.56 -7.64
N HIS A 59 0.59 22.39 -8.04
CA HIS A 59 1.63 22.24 -9.04
C HIS A 59 1.19 21.22 -10.11
N PRO A 60 1.58 21.41 -11.37
CA PRO A 60 1.37 20.38 -12.40
C PRO A 60 2.24 19.15 -12.08
N LEU A 61 1.71 17.98 -12.37
CA LEU A 61 2.45 16.72 -12.30
C LEU A 61 3.08 16.40 -13.65
N THR A 62 4.31 15.90 -13.63
CA THR A 62 5.00 15.41 -14.82
C THR A 62 5.03 13.88 -14.81
N ALA A 63 4.46 13.24 -15.82
CA ALA A 63 4.55 11.80 -16.03
C ALA A 63 5.57 11.51 -17.14
N ARG A 64 6.58 10.70 -16.85
CA ARG A 64 7.63 10.29 -17.80
C ARG A 64 7.53 8.81 -18.06
N GLU A 65 7.28 8.42 -19.32
CA GLU A 65 7.28 7.01 -19.68
C GLU A 65 8.64 6.35 -19.36
N ARG A 66 8.57 5.13 -18.87
CA ARG A 66 9.72 4.28 -18.53
C ARG A 66 9.49 2.87 -19.06
N ALA A 67 10.57 2.19 -19.42
CA ALA A 67 10.52 0.76 -19.69
C ALA A 67 10.58 0.00 -18.37
N VAL A 68 9.55 -0.78 -18.08
CA VAL A 68 9.49 -1.72 -16.95
C VAL A 68 9.14 -3.09 -17.53
N GLU A 69 10.02 -4.06 -17.33
CA GLU A 69 9.81 -5.41 -17.87
C GLU A 69 8.55 -6.04 -17.26
N GLY A 70 7.70 -6.59 -18.10
CA GLY A 70 6.41 -7.19 -17.71
C GLY A 70 5.25 -6.19 -17.68
N ALA A 71 5.49 -4.88 -17.79
CA ALA A 71 4.43 -3.89 -17.89
C ALA A 71 4.11 -3.53 -19.35
N GLU A 72 2.83 -3.34 -19.66
CA GLU A 72 2.35 -2.81 -20.95
C GLU A 72 2.79 -1.35 -21.13
N LYS A 73 2.63 -0.54 -20.08
CA LYS A 73 3.15 0.83 -19.98
C LYS A 73 3.52 1.17 -18.55
N ALA A 74 4.50 2.03 -18.37
CA ALA A 74 4.93 2.49 -17.07
C ALA A 74 5.28 3.99 -17.08
N TRP A 75 4.93 4.71 -16.01
CA TRP A 75 5.20 6.14 -15.83
C TRP A 75 5.82 6.43 -14.48
N ALA A 76 6.97 7.11 -14.50
CA ALA A 76 7.55 7.76 -13.33
C ALA A 76 6.93 9.15 -13.17
N ILE A 77 6.38 9.45 -12.02
CA ILE A 77 5.62 10.69 -11.75
C ILE A 77 6.30 11.46 -10.62
N ASP A 78 6.45 12.78 -10.77
CA ASP A 78 7.04 13.68 -9.77
C ASP A 78 6.02 14.08 -8.67
N GLY A 79 5.21 13.13 -8.24
CA GLY A 79 4.14 13.31 -7.28
C GLY A 79 4.19 12.31 -6.12
N THR A 80 3.15 12.36 -5.30
CA THR A 80 2.91 11.39 -4.23
C THR A 80 2.40 10.06 -4.82
N PRO A 81 2.40 8.95 -4.05
CA PRO A 81 1.75 7.71 -4.47
C PRO A 81 0.27 7.87 -4.84
N VAL A 82 -0.45 8.73 -4.12
CA VAL A 82 -1.85 9.09 -4.39
C VAL A 82 -1.99 9.81 -5.73
N ASP A 83 -1.10 10.77 -6.02
CA ASP A 83 -1.05 11.46 -7.31
C ASP A 83 -0.85 10.49 -8.47
N CYS A 84 0.05 9.52 -8.29
CA CYS A 84 0.35 8.51 -9.30
C CYS A 84 -0.89 7.69 -9.66
N VAL A 85 -1.58 7.15 -8.67
CA VAL A 85 -2.80 6.37 -8.88
C VAL A 85 -3.90 7.24 -9.46
N LYS A 86 -4.15 8.43 -8.92
CA LYS A 86 -5.19 9.34 -9.40
C LYS A 86 -4.97 9.73 -10.86
N LEU A 87 -3.76 10.14 -11.22
CA LEU A 87 -3.41 10.51 -12.59
C LEU A 87 -3.57 9.31 -13.54
N ALA A 88 -3.13 8.12 -13.11
CA ALA A 88 -3.25 6.91 -13.91
C ALA A 88 -4.72 6.58 -14.21
N VAL A 89 -5.57 6.46 -13.19
CA VAL A 89 -6.98 6.06 -13.38
C VAL A 89 -7.85 7.13 -14.05
N LYS A 90 -7.41 8.40 -14.06
CA LYS A 90 -8.15 9.49 -14.71
C LYS A 90 -7.69 9.79 -16.12
N ALA A 91 -6.40 9.60 -16.45
CA ALA A 91 -5.84 10.11 -17.69
C ALA A 91 -4.92 9.13 -18.43
N LEU A 92 -4.01 8.43 -17.74
CA LEU A 92 -2.98 7.64 -18.43
C LEU A 92 -3.46 6.25 -18.86
N CYS A 93 -4.22 5.57 -18.01
CA CYS A 93 -4.81 4.25 -18.28
C CYS A 93 -6.19 4.09 -17.59
N PRO A 94 -7.21 4.85 -18.03
CA PRO A 94 -8.53 4.84 -17.39
C PRO A 94 -9.25 3.49 -17.49
N GLU A 95 -8.76 2.60 -18.34
CA GLU A 95 -9.28 1.25 -18.53
C GLU A 95 -8.88 0.24 -17.46
N VAL A 96 -8.01 0.59 -16.50
CA VAL A 96 -7.63 -0.33 -15.42
C VAL A 96 -8.82 -0.74 -14.57
N GLU A 97 -8.80 -1.99 -14.13
CA GLU A 97 -9.92 -2.66 -13.46
C GLU A 97 -9.63 -2.92 -11.99
N PHE A 98 -8.35 -2.92 -11.59
CA PHE A 98 -7.88 -3.16 -10.23
C PHE A 98 -6.62 -2.33 -9.94
N VAL A 99 -6.43 -1.91 -8.69
CA VAL A 99 -5.23 -1.19 -8.25
C VAL A 99 -4.50 -2.00 -7.19
N ILE A 100 -3.18 -2.16 -7.36
CA ILE A 100 -2.30 -2.77 -6.36
C ILE A 100 -1.21 -1.78 -6.02
N SER A 101 -0.98 -1.56 -4.74
CA SER A 101 0.12 -0.72 -4.25
C SER A 101 1.10 -1.56 -3.41
N GLY A 102 2.38 -1.49 -3.72
CA GLY A 102 3.46 -2.22 -3.03
C GLY A 102 4.46 -2.89 -4.00
N VAL A 103 5.19 -3.96 -3.62
CA VAL A 103 5.31 -4.46 -2.23
C VAL A 103 6.13 -3.46 -1.44
N ASN A 104 5.56 -2.90 -0.38
CA ASN A 104 6.23 -1.94 0.47
C ASN A 104 7.37 -2.57 1.27
N HIS A 105 8.48 -1.85 1.41
CA HIS A 105 9.57 -2.18 2.31
C HIS A 105 9.20 -1.74 3.74
N GLY A 106 8.67 -2.65 4.52
CA GLY A 106 8.13 -2.44 5.86
C GLY A 106 6.64 -2.76 5.97
N TYR A 107 6.22 -3.24 7.14
CA TYR A 107 4.81 -3.52 7.40
C TYR A 107 3.98 -2.24 7.40
N ASN A 108 2.78 -2.33 6.84
CA ASN A 108 1.71 -1.37 7.05
C ASN A 108 0.66 -2.05 7.94
N ALA A 109 0.93 -2.10 9.24
CA ALA A 109 0.13 -2.80 10.22
C ALA A 109 -0.33 -1.85 11.34
N GLY A 110 -1.44 -2.20 11.98
CA GLY A 110 -2.01 -1.38 13.05
C GLY A 110 -2.28 0.06 12.63
N SER A 111 -2.07 1.00 13.57
CA SER A 111 -2.27 2.43 13.31
C SER A 111 -1.32 3.03 12.27
N ASP A 112 -0.24 2.34 11.87
CA ASP A 112 0.72 2.84 10.88
C ASP A 112 0.13 2.97 9.48
N VAL A 113 -0.98 2.28 9.20
CA VAL A 113 -1.76 2.45 7.96
C VAL A 113 -2.12 3.92 7.68
N LEU A 114 -2.24 4.76 8.72
CA LEU A 114 -2.57 6.17 8.59
C LEU A 114 -1.43 7.01 7.99
N TYR A 115 -0.19 6.58 8.15
CA TYR A 115 1.00 7.27 7.64
C TYR A 115 1.47 6.70 6.28
N SER A 116 0.93 5.57 5.87
CA SER A 116 1.40 4.81 4.72
C SER A 116 1.01 5.45 3.38
N GLY A 117 2.00 5.74 2.53
CA GLY A 117 1.81 6.09 1.13
C GLY A 117 1.29 4.92 0.30
N THR A 118 1.75 3.69 0.60
CA THR A 118 1.29 2.45 -0.04
C THR A 118 -0.21 2.23 0.18
N VAL A 119 -0.68 2.34 1.44
CA VAL A 119 -2.11 2.22 1.75
C VAL A 119 -2.91 3.38 1.16
N GLY A 120 -2.37 4.61 1.22
CA GLY A 120 -2.99 5.79 0.61
C GLY A 120 -3.21 5.64 -0.89
N ALA A 121 -2.21 5.13 -1.63
CA ALA A 121 -2.32 4.86 -3.07
C ALA A 121 -3.41 3.81 -3.38
N ALA A 122 -3.46 2.72 -2.64
CA ALA A 122 -4.52 1.72 -2.80
C ALA A 122 -5.91 2.32 -2.48
N MET A 123 -6.01 3.11 -1.42
CA MET A 123 -7.26 3.79 -1.03
C MET A 123 -7.72 4.79 -2.10
N GLU A 124 -6.80 5.51 -2.76
CA GLU A 124 -7.12 6.38 -3.89
C GLU A 124 -7.72 5.59 -5.06
N GLY A 125 -7.21 4.39 -5.32
CA GLY A 125 -7.81 3.47 -6.29
C GLY A 125 -9.25 3.13 -5.93
N ALA A 126 -9.52 2.75 -4.68
CA ALA A 126 -10.85 2.42 -4.19
C ALA A 126 -11.81 3.62 -4.25
N LEU A 127 -11.36 4.82 -3.89
CA LEU A 127 -12.15 6.06 -3.99
C LEU A 127 -12.48 6.43 -5.43
N ASN A 128 -11.67 6.00 -6.40
CA ASN A 128 -11.95 6.15 -7.83
C ASN A 128 -12.72 4.95 -8.43
N GLY A 129 -13.34 4.12 -7.59
CA GLY A 129 -14.20 3.02 -7.99
C GLY A 129 -13.46 1.81 -8.57
N ARG A 130 -12.17 1.66 -8.26
CA ARG A 130 -11.37 0.47 -8.60
C ARG A 130 -11.15 -0.37 -7.34
N PRO A 131 -11.54 -1.66 -7.30
CA PRO A 131 -11.13 -2.54 -6.22
C PRO A 131 -9.61 -2.45 -6.03
N ALA A 132 -9.15 -2.50 -4.78
CA ALA A 132 -7.73 -2.23 -4.53
C ALA A 132 -7.14 -3.10 -3.40
N MET A 133 -5.81 -3.28 -3.47
CA MET A 133 -5.02 -4.00 -2.47
C MET A 133 -3.72 -3.27 -2.21
N ALA A 134 -3.36 -3.12 -0.93
CA ALA A 134 -2.04 -2.73 -0.48
C ALA A 134 -1.26 -3.98 -0.06
N VAL A 135 0.01 -4.09 -0.44
CA VAL A 135 0.87 -5.25 -0.15
C VAL A 135 2.16 -4.77 0.50
N SER A 136 2.53 -5.38 1.62
CA SER A 136 3.71 -5.00 2.39
C SER A 136 4.49 -6.23 2.87
N LEU A 137 5.81 -6.07 3.05
CA LEU A 137 6.74 -7.04 3.58
C LEU A 137 7.54 -6.38 4.71
N GLY A 138 7.96 -7.12 5.73
CA GLY A 138 8.81 -6.57 6.79
C GLY A 138 10.18 -6.10 6.29
N HIS A 139 10.83 -5.25 7.08
CA HIS A 139 12.07 -4.54 6.68
C HIS A 139 13.31 -5.44 6.53
N GLU A 140 13.37 -6.59 7.20
CA GLU A 140 14.60 -7.36 7.30
C GLU A 140 14.80 -8.36 6.15
N ARG A 141 13.83 -8.47 5.21
CA ARG A 141 13.81 -9.57 4.23
C ARG A 141 13.48 -9.09 2.80
N GLU A 142 14.32 -8.21 2.27
CA GLU A 142 14.21 -7.76 0.86
C GLU A 142 14.39 -8.91 -0.16
N ASP A 143 14.98 -10.01 0.25
CA ASP A 143 15.24 -11.17 -0.59
C ASP A 143 13.99 -12.03 -0.91
N ILE A 144 12.84 -11.74 -0.29
CA ILE A 144 11.60 -12.51 -0.43
C ILE A 144 10.39 -11.71 -0.96
N TYR A 145 10.62 -10.61 -1.66
CA TYR A 145 9.53 -9.87 -2.33
C TYR A 145 8.71 -10.75 -3.29
N ASP A 146 9.34 -11.72 -3.93
CA ASP A 146 8.67 -12.70 -4.79
C ASP A 146 7.63 -13.55 -4.05
N LYS A 147 7.89 -13.88 -2.78
CA LYS A 147 6.95 -14.62 -1.92
C LYS A 147 5.73 -13.79 -1.57
N ALA A 148 5.94 -12.51 -1.22
CA ALA A 148 4.86 -11.57 -0.96
C ALA A 148 4.01 -11.34 -2.22
N ALA A 149 4.65 -11.16 -3.37
CA ALA A 149 3.98 -10.97 -4.66
C ALA A 149 3.19 -12.23 -5.09
N ALA A 150 3.74 -13.42 -4.89
CA ALA A 150 3.04 -14.69 -5.16
C ALA A 150 1.81 -14.87 -4.26
N LEU A 151 1.89 -14.47 -2.97
CA LEU A 151 0.72 -14.45 -2.10
C LEU A 151 -0.31 -13.42 -2.59
N ALA A 152 0.13 -12.24 -3.02
CA ALA A 152 -0.76 -11.21 -3.54
C ALA A 152 -1.57 -11.70 -4.76
N VAL A 153 -0.97 -12.43 -5.69
CA VAL A 153 -1.69 -13.06 -6.83
C VAL A 153 -2.75 -14.03 -6.33
N ARG A 154 -2.43 -14.93 -5.40
CA ARG A 154 -3.42 -15.89 -4.85
C ARG A 154 -4.58 -15.19 -4.15
N VAL A 155 -4.29 -14.14 -3.39
CA VAL A 155 -5.30 -13.34 -2.68
C VAL A 155 -6.17 -12.57 -3.69
N PHE A 156 -5.57 -11.99 -4.72
CA PHE A 156 -6.27 -11.33 -5.81
C PHE A 156 -7.28 -12.26 -6.51
N ASP A 157 -6.89 -13.50 -6.81
CA ASP A 157 -7.80 -14.49 -7.40
C ASP A 157 -9.00 -14.77 -6.46
N GLY A 158 -8.75 -14.82 -5.15
CA GLY A 158 -9.82 -14.92 -4.14
C GLY A 158 -10.76 -13.72 -4.14
N LEU A 159 -10.23 -12.49 -4.28
CA LEU A 159 -11.03 -11.27 -4.34
C LEU A 159 -11.90 -11.17 -5.60
N ARG A 160 -11.48 -11.77 -6.71
CA ARG A 160 -12.31 -11.85 -7.92
C ARG A 160 -13.57 -12.71 -7.70
N ALA A 161 -13.45 -13.77 -6.92
CA ALA A 161 -14.58 -14.64 -6.56
C ALA A 161 -15.43 -14.03 -5.44
N HIS A 162 -14.82 -13.25 -4.55
CA HIS A 162 -15.45 -12.64 -3.37
C HIS A 162 -15.06 -11.16 -3.29
N PRO A 163 -15.70 -10.27 -4.08
CA PRO A 163 -15.36 -8.85 -4.14
C PRO A 163 -15.53 -8.16 -2.77
N LEU A 164 -14.63 -7.23 -2.50
CA LEU A 164 -14.73 -6.35 -1.33
C LEU A 164 -15.94 -5.39 -1.45
N PRO A 165 -16.44 -4.89 -0.33
CA PRO A 165 -17.39 -3.78 -0.34
C PRO A 165 -16.82 -2.57 -1.12
N PRO A 166 -17.68 -1.76 -1.77
CA PRO A 166 -17.23 -0.53 -2.42
C PRO A 166 -16.44 0.38 -1.47
N PHE A 167 -15.46 1.10 -2.01
CA PHE A 167 -14.62 2.04 -1.26
C PHE A 167 -13.79 1.41 -0.13
N SER A 168 -13.46 0.14 -0.25
CA SER A 168 -12.57 -0.56 0.68
C SER A 168 -11.32 -1.09 0.00
N VAL A 169 -10.27 -1.32 0.79
CA VAL A 169 -8.96 -1.82 0.37
C VAL A 169 -8.63 -3.06 1.18
N LEU A 170 -8.09 -4.08 0.53
CA LEU A 170 -7.44 -5.16 1.25
C LEU A 170 -6.00 -4.75 1.58
N ASN A 171 -5.67 -4.69 2.87
CA ASN A 171 -4.30 -4.52 3.35
C ASN A 171 -3.70 -5.89 3.65
N LEU A 172 -2.71 -6.29 2.86
CA LEU A 172 -2.02 -7.58 2.92
C LEU A 172 -0.59 -7.36 3.40
N ASN A 173 -0.20 -7.99 4.51
CA ASN A 173 1.17 -7.99 5.00
C ASN A 173 1.75 -9.40 4.97
N TYR A 174 2.97 -9.56 4.45
CA TYR A 174 3.71 -10.82 4.41
C TYR A 174 4.78 -10.81 5.50
N PRO A 175 4.91 -11.89 6.33
CA PRO A 175 5.87 -11.94 7.42
C PRO A 175 7.31 -12.09 6.92
N GLU A 176 8.28 -11.74 7.75
CA GLU A 176 9.74 -11.86 7.49
C GLU A 176 10.23 -13.31 7.54
N ARG A 177 9.65 -14.16 6.70
CA ARG A 177 9.95 -15.60 6.63
C ARG A 177 9.92 -16.09 5.18
N ASP A 178 10.72 -17.10 4.89
CA ASP A 178 10.69 -17.75 3.56
C ASP A 178 9.30 -18.29 3.23
N GLU A 179 8.60 -18.81 4.24
CA GLU A 179 7.25 -19.33 4.12
C GLU A 179 6.37 -18.82 5.27
N ALA A 180 5.31 -18.14 4.96
CA ALA A 180 4.30 -17.77 5.94
C ALA A 180 3.63 -19.02 6.51
N LEU A 181 3.40 -19.07 7.82
CA LEU A 181 2.73 -20.19 8.49
C LEU A 181 1.24 -20.33 8.11
N GLY A 182 0.71 -19.37 7.41
CA GLY A 182 -0.66 -19.30 6.91
C GLY A 182 -1.10 -17.87 6.72
N LEU A 183 -2.38 -17.66 6.39
CA LEU A 183 -3.00 -16.36 6.18
C LEU A 183 -4.10 -16.15 7.21
N LYS A 184 -4.11 -15.00 7.88
CA LYS A 184 -5.08 -14.62 8.92
C LYS A 184 -5.86 -13.38 8.49
N ALA A 185 -7.19 -13.43 8.62
CA ALA A 185 -8.00 -12.23 8.63
C ALA A 185 -7.96 -11.62 10.03
N THR A 186 -7.60 -10.35 10.12
CA THR A 186 -7.30 -9.69 11.40
C THR A 186 -7.90 -8.29 11.45
N SER A 187 -8.00 -7.71 12.64
CA SER A 187 -8.20 -6.28 12.85
C SER A 187 -6.86 -5.56 12.97
N LEU A 188 -6.87 -4.24 12.75
CA LEU A 188 -5.72 -3.39 13.04
C LEU A 188 -5.48 -3.29 14.55
N ARG A 189 -4.21 -3.28 14.93
CA ARG A 189 -3.79 -2.97 16.29
C ARG A 189 -3.64 -1.46 16.48
N THR A 190 -4.05 -0.93 17.63
CA THR A 190 -3.58 0.40 18.05
C THR A 190 -2.14 0.28 18.53
N LEU A 191 -1.19 0.73 17.72
CA LEU A 191 0.23 0.75 18.08
C LEU A 191 0.52 1.95 18.97
N ARG A 192 1.38 1.75 19.97
CA ARG A 192 1.89 2.80 20.83
C ARG A 192 3.39 2.95 20.63
N TYR A 193 3.82 4.16 20.34
CA TYR A 193 5.22 4.52 20.21
C TYR A 193 5.69 5.26 21.47
N LEU A 194 6.94 5.02 21.86
CA LEU A 194 7.66 5.72 22.91
C LEU A 194 8.59 6.74 22.24
N ASP A 195 7.96 7.70 21.54
CA ASP A 195 8.66 8.69 20.76
C ASP A 195 9.11 9.87 21.62
N ASP A 196 10.28 10.42 21.26
CA ASP A 196 10.83 11.65 21.82
C ASP A 196 11.59 12.42 20.72
N TYR A 197 12.01 13.65 21.01
CA TYR A 197 12.81 14.46 20.11
C TYR A 197 14.16 14.80 20.73
N GLU A 198 15.25 14.41 20.07
CA GLU A 198 16.60 14.81 20.44
C GLU A 198 16.97 16.11 19.72
N PRO A 199 17.29 17.19 20.47
CA PRO A 199 17.73 18.44 19.89
C PRO A 199 19.22 18.42 19.59
N GLU A 200 19.62 18.97 18.44
CA GLU A 200 20.99 19.25 18.03
C GLU A 200 21.12 20.69 17.57
N ILE A 201 22.13 21.41 18.04
CA ILE A 201 22.42 22.78 17.57
C ILE A 201 23.41 22.70 16.42
N GLY A 202 22.97 23.13 15.23
CA GLY A 202 23.82 23.19 14.03
C GLY A 202 24.86 24.31 14.10
N GLU A 203 25.85 24.25 13.19
CA GLU A 203 26.89 25.30 13.06
C GLU A 203 26.30 26.69 12.71
N ASP A 204 25.11 26.72 12.13
CA ASP A 204 24.32 27.92 11.83
C ASP A 204 23.57 28.51 13.03
N GLY A 205 23.67 27.86 14.21
CA GLY A 205 22.98 28.24 15.44
C GLY A 205 21.50 27.83 15.50
N GLU A 206 20.97 27.14 14.46
CA GLU A 206 19.61 26.62 14.48
C GLU A 206 19.53 25.30 15.24
N THR A 207 18.44 25.11 16.00
CA THR A 207 18.18 23.83 16.68
C THR A 207 17.37 22.92 15.78
N ARG A 208 17.93 21.74 15.50
CA ARG A 208 17.30 20.65 14.74
C ARG A 208 16.82 19.59 15.72
N TYR A 209 15.64 19.03 15.45
CA TYR A 209 15.06 17.97 16.28
C TYR A 209 14.96 16.69 15.48
N THR A 210 15.56 15.62 15.96
CA THR A 210 15.46 14.29 15.37
C THR A 210 14.47 13.46 16.18
N LEU A 211 13.46 12.88 15.50
CA LEU A 211 12.54 11.93 16.10
C LEU A 211 13.31 10.66 16.47
N VAL A 212 13.24 10.27 17.73
CA VAL A 212 13.86 9.05 18.26
C VAL A 212 12.82 8.23 19.01
N GLY A 213 13.16 7.00 19.40
CA GLY A 213 12.25 6.12 20.11
C GLY A 213 11.87 4.92 19.25
N GLY A 214 10.66 4.44 19.41
CA GLY A 214 10.17 3.28 18.67
C GLY A 214 8.96 2.63 19.33
N LEU A 215 8.53 1.52 18.75
CA LEU A 215 7.35 0.80 19.19
C LEU A 215 7.51 0.31 20.65
N ASP A 216 6.48 0.53 21.45
CA ASP A 216 6.39 0.02 22.80
C ASP A 216 6.29 -1.52 22.79
N LYS A 217 7.42 -2.17 23.09
CA LYS A 217 7.53 -3.64 23.11
C LYS A 217 6.82 -4.27 24.32
N SER A 218 6.36 -3.48 25.30
CA SER A 218 5.63 -3.99 26.48
C SER A 218 4.15 -4.27 26.21
N MET A 219 3.64 -3.91 25.02
CA MET A 219 2.25 -4.21 24.66
C MET A 219 2.00 -5.71 24.60
N ALA A 220 0.98 -6.19 25.31
CA ALA A 220 0.59 -7.59 25.32
C ALA A 220 0.17 -8.06 23.92
N ASP A 221 0.48 -9.30 23.57
CA ASP A 221 0.01 -9.93 22.33
C ASP A 221 -1.51 -10.09 22.31
N GLY A 222 -2.12 -9.87 21.13
CA GLY A 222 -3.54 -9.98 20.86
C GLY A 222 -3.87 -10.91 19.69
N GLU A 223 -5.04 -10.76 19.12
CA GLU A 223 -5.49 -11.44 17.88
C GLU A 223 -5.50 -10.45 16.68
N ASP A 224 -4.62 -9.46 16.73
CA ASP A 224 -4.46 -8.38 15.77
C ASP A 224 -3.40 -8.69 14.69
N ASP A 225 -3.34 -7.84 13.68
CA ASP A 225 -2.43 -7.97 12.54
C ASP A 225 -0.96 -8.00 12.97
N TYR A 226 -0.53 -7.08 13.83
CA TYR A 226 0.88 -7.00 14.27
C TYR A 226 1.31 -8.25 15.06
N THR A 227 0.44 -8.75 15.93
CA THR A 227 0.71 -9.97 16.70
C THR A 227 0.85 -11.21 15.80
N TRP A 228 -0.03 -11.37 14.81
CA TRP A 228 0.05 -12.50 13.89
C TRP A 228 1.26 -12.42 12.97
N LEU A 229 1.67 -11.22 12.52
CA LEU A 229 2.91 -11.03 11.76
C LEU A 229 4.13 -11.47 12.58
N LYS A 230 4.23 -11.07 13.85
CA LYS A 230 5.28 -11.52 14.77
C LYS A 230 5.32 -13.05 14.94
N ARG A 231 4.15 -13.69 14.90
CA ARG A 231 4.01 -15.16 14.97
C ARG A 231 4.33 -15.84 13.64
N GLY A 232 4.62 -15.09 12.57
CA GLY A 232 5.03 -15.60 11.26
C GLY A 232 3.87 -15.95 10.31
N TYR A 233 2.69 -15.42 10.55
CA TYR A 233 1.56 -15.53 9.64
C TYR A 233 1.48 -14.29 8.74
N ALA A 234 1.06 -14.47 7.50
CA ALA A 234 0.59 -13.36 6.69
C ALA A 234 -0.77 -12.88 7.22
N THR A 235 -1.02 -11.58 7.12
CA THR A 235 -2.28 -10.98 7.59
C THR A 235 -3.00 -10.24 6.49
N MET A 236 -4.32 -10.26 6.52
CA MET A 236 -5.19 -9.47 5.67
C MET A 236 -6.24 -8.74 6.52
N THR A 237 -6.41 -7.44 6.24
CA THR A 237 -7.36 -6.58 6.91
C THR A 237 -8.09 -5.75 5.86
N VAL A 238 -9.41 -5.70 5.91
CA VAL A 238 -10.19 -4.83 5.03
C VAL A 238 -10.27 -3.44 5.66
N LEU A 239 -9.74 -2.44 4.96
CA LEU A 239 -9.72 -1.05 5.37
C LEU A 239 -10.80 -0.25 4.64
N THR A 240 -11.31 0.78 5.29
CA THR A 240 -12.20 1.78 4.70
C THR A 240 -11.69 3.19 4.98
N TYR A 241 -12.04 4.14 4.13
CA TYR A 241 -11.75 5.56 4.36
C TYR A 241 -12.61 6.19 5.44
N ASP A 242 -13.72 5.55 5.80
CA ASP A 242 -14.69 6.10 6.76
C ASP A 242 -14.15 5.99 8.19
N LEU A 243 -13.74 7.13 8.72
CA LEU A 243 -13.24 7.30 10.09
C LEU A 243 -14.34 7.75 11.05
N THR A 244 -15.61 7.74 10.63
CA THR A 244 -16.73 8.17 11.47
C THR A 244 -16.98 7.16 12.58
N HIS A 245 -17.00 7.65 13.83
CA HIS A 245 -17.44 6.84 14.98
C HIS A 245 -18.95 7.06 15.20
N ASP A 246 -19.78 6.33 14.46
CA ASP A 246 -21.25 6.50 14.38
C ASP A 246 -21.92 6.61 15.75
N ALA A 247 -21.60 5.70 16.68
CA ALA A 247 -22.21 5.68 18.00
C ALA A 247 -21.86 6.95 18.81
N ALA A 248 -20.59 7.40 18.75
CA ALA A 248 -20.19 8.62 19.44
C ALA A 248 -20.80 9.86 18.78
N THR A 249 -20.85 9.90 17.44
CA THR A 249 -21.45 11.01 16.70
C THR A 249 -22.94 11.16 17.05
N LYS A 250 -23.69 10.05 17.02
CA LYS A 250 -25.11 10.06 17.41
C LYS A 250 -25.32 10.45 18.88
N ALA A 251 -24.38 10.09 19.76
CA ALA A 251 -24.49 10.45 21.18
C ALA A 251 -24.33 11.95 21.47
N LEU A 252 -23.80 12.73 20.51
CA LEU A 252 -23.71 14.20 20.60
C LEU A 252 -25.02 14.89 20.22
N GLU A 253 -25.91 14.21 19.49
CA GLU A 253 -27.20 14.76 19.08
C GLU A 253 -28.06 15.10 20.30
N GLY A 254 -28.49 16.35 20.40
CA GLY A 254 -29.26 16.87 21.53
C GLY A 254 -28.47 17.15 22.82
N ARG A 255 -27.11 17.08 22.79
CA ARG A 255 -26.24 17.43 23.92
C ARG A 255 -25.51 18.77 23.73
N ILE A 256 -25.59 19.35 22.55
CA ILE A 256 -24.96 20.64 22.17
C ILE A 256 -26.07 21.59 21.72
#